data_f58162debc040e9790d7c09a42df90b6
#
_entry.id   f58162debc040e9790d7c09a42df90b6
#
_cell.length_a   1.000
_cell.length_b   1.000
_cell.length_c   1.000
_cell.angle_alpha   90.00
_cell.angle_beta   90.00
_cell.angle_gamma   90.00
#
_symmetry.space_group_name_H-M   'P 1'
#
loop_
_entity.id
_entity.type
_entity.pdbx_description
1 polymer ?
#
loop_
_entity_poly.entity_id
_entity_poly.type
_entity_poly.pdbx_seq_one_letter_code
_entity_poly.pdbx_strand_id
1 'polypeptide(L)'
;LGEVVSRAGSRQIRIAETEKYPHVTFFFNGGREKPFEGEQRIMLPSPKVATYDLCPEMSAHGITDAIARELTKGEADLVILNFANPDMVGHTGVFEAIVKAVETTDDCVRQVVEAGGAKGYAFIIIADHGNADVARNTDGTPNTAHSTNPVPLFVLTDDRIRLRNGVLAVVAPMILEVM
;
A
#
# COMPACT_ATOMS: atom_id res chain seq x y z
N LEU A 1 3.28 -12.44 -9.74
CA LEU A 1 1.89 -11.98 -9.85
C LEU A 1 1.69 -11.16 -11.13
N GLY A 2 2.43 -10.05 -11.34
CA GLY A 2 2.24 -9.17 -12.49
C GLY A 2 2.31 -9.86 -13.86
N GLU A 3 3.23 -10.81 -14.03
CA GLU A 3 3.33 -11.60 -15.26
C GLU A 3 2.11 -12.52 -15.48
N VAL A 4 1.60 -13.14 -14.42
CA VAL A 4 0.42 -14.02 -14.50
C VAL A 4 -0.81 -13.23 -14.92
N VAL A 5 -1.03 -12.08 -14.29
CA VAL A 5 -2.14 -11.16 -14.61
C VAL A 5 -2.04 -10.67 -16.07
N SER A 6 -0.84 -10.27 -16.51
CA SER A 6 -0.59 -9.85 -17.89
C SER A 6 -0.86 -10.97 -18.91
N ARG A 7 -0.40 -12.20 -18.62
CA ARG A 7 -0.64 -13.36 -19.50
C ARG A 7 -2.12 -13.75 -19.58
N ALA A 8 -2.91 -13.44 -18.56
CA ALA A 8 -4.37 -13.59 -18.59
C ALA A 8 -5.08 -12.50 -19.39
N GLY A 9 -4.36 -11.52 -19.92
CA GLY A 9 -4.91 -10.38 -20.65
C GLY A 9 -5.56 -9.33 -19.75
N SER A 10 -5.36 -9.43 -18.44
CA SER A 10 -5.94 -8.52 -17.44
C SER A 10 -5.14 -7.23 -17.30
N ARG A 11 -5.83 -6.14 -16.96
CA ARG A 11 -5.27 -4.79 -16.79
C ARG A 11 -4.89 -4.56 -15.33
N GLN A 12 -3.73 -4.00 -15.09
CA GLN A 12 -3.22 -3.77 -13.75
C GLN A 12 -2.65 -2.37 -13.56
N ILE A 13 -2.84 -1.80 -12.37
CA ILE A 13 -2.31 -0.48 -11.98
C ILE A 13 -1.32 -0.66 -10.83
N ARG A 14 -0.17 0.04 -10.93
CA ARG A 14 0.80 0.22 -9.85
C ARG A 14 0.81 1.68 -9.46
N ILE A 15 0.59 1.99 -8.19
CA ILE A 15 0.56 3.38 -7.73
C ILE A 15 1.25 3.53 -6.37
N ALA A 16 2.16 4.48 -6.29
CA ALA A 16 2.83 4.92 -5.08
C ALA A 16 3.44 6.31 -5.26
N GLU A 17 3.91 6.90 -4.17
CA GLU A 17 4.79 8.05 -4.24
C GLU A 17 6.25 7.64 -4.43
N THR A 18 7.14 8.60 -4.75
CA THR A 18 8.54 8.38 -5.15
C THR A 18 9.27 7.39 -4.24
N GLU A 19 9.15 7.53 -2.91
CA GLU A 19 9.88 6.71 -1.93
C GLU A 19 9.52 5.21 -2.00
N LYS A 20 8.30 4.88 -2.37
CA LYS A 20 7.80 3.51 -2.42
C LYS A 20 7.45 3.03 -3.83
N TYR A 21 7.72 3.84 -4.85
CA TYR A 21 7.44 3.45 -6.24
C TYR A 21 8.18 2.18 -6.70
N PRO A 22 9.47 1.98 -6.37
CA PRO A 22 10.16 0.73 -6.69
C PRO A 22 9.53 -0.50 -6.03
N HIS A 23 8.90 -0.35 -4.85
CA HIS A 23 8.28 -1.45 -4.12
C HIS A 23 7.07 -2.02 -4.86
N VAL A 24 6.24 -1.16 -5.48
CA VAL A 24 5.06 -1.59 -6.25
C VAL A 24 5.38 -1.90 -7.72
N THR A 25 6.59 -1.60 -8.20
CA THR A 25 7.02 -1.80 -9.59
C THR A 25 8.18 -2.79 -9.69
N PHE A 26 9.41 -2.34 -9.57
CA PHE A 26 10.62 -3.14 -9.77
C PHE A 26 10.67 -4.37 -8.86
N PHE A 27 10.55 -4.18 -7.54
CA PHE A 27 10.60 -5.31 -6.59
C PHE A 27 9.39 -6.22 -6.73
N PHE A 28 8.20 -5.65 -6.87
CA PHE A 28 6.97 -6.42 -7.05
C PHE A 28 6.98 -7.27 -8.32
N ASN A 29 7.67 -6.81 -9.36
CA ASN A 29 7.84 -7.51 -10.64
C ASN A 29 9.10 -8.41 -10.67
N GLY A 30 9.69 -8.71 -9.51
CA GLY A 30 10.82 -9.63 -9.39
C GLY A 30 12.12 -9.10 -10.00
N GLY A 31 12.38 -7.79 -9.90
CA GLY A 31 13.58 -7.13 -10.43
C GLY A 31 13.46 -6.70 -11.90
N ARG A 32 12.24 -6.67 -12.43
CA ARG A 32 11.99 -6.24 -13.82
C ARG A 32 11.61 -4.77 -13.88
N GLU A 33 12.42 -3.97 -14.60
CA GLU A 33 12.13 -2.55 -14.84
C GLU A 33 10.99 -2.32 -15.84
N LYS A 34 10.99 -3.07 -16.93
CA LYS A 34 9.99 -2.88 -17.99
C LYS A 34 8.60 -3.34 -17.51
N PRO A 35 7.56 -2.50 -17.62
CA PRO A 35 6.18 -2.91 -17.34
C PRO A 35 5.79 -4.16 -18.12
N PHE A 36 4.88 -4.95 -17.53
CA PHE A 36 4.18 -6.00 -18.26
C PHE A 36 3.12 -5.39 -19.19
N GLU A 37 2.68 -6.14 -20.19
CA GLU A 37 1.55 -5.73 -21.01
C GLU A 37 0.31 -5.56 -20.14
N GLY A 38 -0.46 -4.47 -20.33
CA GLY A 38 -1.60 -4.12 -19.49
C GLY A 38 -1.25 -3.49 -18.13
N GLU A 39 0.06 -3.28 -17.82
CA GLU A 39 0.50 -2.63 -16.58
C GLU A 39 0.64 -1.12 -16.77
N GLN A 40 -0.26 -0.37 -16.13
CA GLN A 40 -0.17 1.09 -15.98
C GLN A 40 0.58 1.43 -14.69
N ARG A 41 1.43 2.44 -14.74
CA ARG A 41 2.19 2.93 -13.58
C ARG A 41 1.85 4.39 -13.31
N ILE A 42 1.51 4.71 -12.06
CA ILE A 42 1.21 6.05 -11.60
C ILE A 42 2.17 6.37 -10.45
N MET A 43 2.98 7.40 -10.63
CA MET A 43 3.90 7.87 -9.59
C MET A 43 3.56 9.30 -9.21
N LEU A 44 3.41 9.55 -7.92
CA LEU A 44 3.31 10.90 -7.37
C LEU A 44 4.64 11.30 -6.75
N PRO A 45 5.09 12.55 -6.90
CA PRO A 45 6.31 13.00 -6.24
C PRO A 45 6.10 13.05 -4.72
N SER A 46 7.02 12.51 -3.94
CA SER A 46 7.06 12.72 -2.50
C SER A 46 7.37 14.18 -2.16
N PRO A 47 6.90 14.72 -1.02
CA PRO A 47 7.16 16.10 -0.63
C PRO A 47 8.67 16.34 -0.43
N LYS A 48 9.14 17.50 -0.89
CA LYS A 48 10.55 17.91 -0.77
C LYS A 48 10.79 18.57 0.58
N VAL A 49 10.87 17.77 1.64
CA VAL A 49 11.15 18.20 3.02
C VAL A 49 12.44 17.55 3.52
N ALA A 50 13.03 18.11 4.57
CA ALA A 50 14.26 17.57 5.14
C ALA A 50 14.02 16.20 5.80
N THR A 51 12.91 16.06 6.52
CA THR A 51 12.44 14.83 7.16
C THR A 51 10.91 14.78 7.08
N TYR A 52 10.33 13.59 7.02
CA TYR A 52 8.89 13.42 6.76
C TYR A 52 7.98 13.72 7.97
N ASP A 53 8.54 13.90 9.17
CA ASP A 53 7.80 14.46 10.32
C ASP A 53 7.31 15.89 10.08
N LEU A 54 7.96 16.63 9.17
CA LEU A 54 7.54 17.98 8.76
C LEU A 54 6.34 17.98 7.81
N CYS A 55 6.01 16.83 7.22
CA CYS A 55 4.87 16.65 6.32
C CYS A 55 4.33 15.21 6.42
N PRO A 56 3.71 14.82 7.56
CA PRO A 56 3.30 13.43 7.80
C PRO A 56 2.26 12.89 6.81
N GLU A 57 1.48 13.76 6.20
CA GLU A 57 0.51 13.42 5.16
C GLU A 57 1.19 12.96 3.86
N MET A 58 2.46 13.31 3.66
CA MET A 58 3.22 13.01 2.47
C MET A 58 2.39 13.23 1.20
N SER A 59 2.33 12.25 0.29
CA SER A 59 1.51 12.34 -0.93
C SER A 59 0.24 11.49 -0.87
N ALA A 60 -0.17 11.04 0.33
CA ALA A 60 -1.28 10.11 0.49
C ALA A 60 -2.60 10.61 -0.13
N HIS A 61 -2.98 11.87 0.10
CA HIS A 61 -4.19 12.44 -0.48
C HIS A 61 -4.15 12.47 -2.01
N GLY A 62 -2.99 12.84 -2.59
CA GLY A 62 -2.82 12.83 -4.04
C GLY A 62 -2.90 11.43 -4.65
N ILE A 63 -2.34 10.41 -3.95
CA ILE A 63 -2.47 9.00 -4.33
C ILE A 63 -3.93 8.59 -4.29
N THR A 64 -4.65 8.93 -3.22
CA THR A 64 -6.07 8.63 -3.03
C THR A 64 -6.92 9.21 -4.15
N ASP A 65 -6.73 10.47 -4.48
CA ASP A 65 -7.44 11.14 -5.57
C ASP A 65 -7.14 10.50 -6.93
N ALA A 66 -5.88 10.14 -7.17
CA ALA A 66 -5.47 9.53 -8.43
C ALA A 66 -6.11 8.14 -8.59
N ILE A 67 -6.02 7.29 -7.55
CA ILE A 67 -6.56 5.93 -7.65
C ILE A 67 -8.09 5.90 -7.61
N ALA A 68 -8.75 6.78 -6.86
CA ALA A 68 -10.21 6.86 -6.85
C ALA A 68 -10.78 7.16 -8.24
N ARG A 69 -10.10 8.03 -9.02
CA ARG A 69 -10.45 8.27 -10.42
C ARG A 69 -10.31 7.02 -11.29
N GLU A 70 -9.23 6.24 -11.12
CA GLU A 70 -9.04 5.00 -11.89
C GLU A 70 -10.05 3.92 -11.49
N LEU A 71 -10.28 3.72 -10.20
CA LEU A 71 -11.29 2.77 -9.70
C LEU A 71 -12.69 3.11 -10.20
N THR A 72 -13.03 4.41 -10.27
CA THR A 72 -14.34 4.85 -10.78
C THR A 72 -14.55 4.48 -12.26
N LYS A 73 -13.49 4.37 -13.07
CA LYS A 73 -13.59 3.89 -14.46
C LYS A 73 -13.95 2.39 -14.52
N GLY A 74 -13.56 1.60 -13.53
CA GLY A 74 -13.82 0.16 -13.47
C GLY A 74 -13.09 -0.64 -14.56
N GLU A 75 -11.92 -0.16 -14.99
CA GLU A 75 -11.18 -0.75 -16.11
C GLU A 75 -10.01 -1.64 -15.69
N ALA A 76 -9.54 -1.50 -14.45
CA ALA A 76 -8.44 -2.29 -13.92
C ALA A 76 -8.96 -3.55 -13.22
N ASP A 77 -8.34 -4.70 -13.49
CA ASP A 77 -8.64 -5.96 -12.82
C ASP A 77 -7.84 -6.13 -11.52
N LEU A 78 -6.62 -5.53 -11.47
CA LEU A 78 -5.74 -5.53 -10.30
C LEU A 78 -5.16 -4.15 -10.05
N VAL A 79 -5.21 -3.71 -8.80
CA VAL A 79 -4.52 -2.49 -8.34
C VAL A 79 -3.58 -2.84 -7.20
N ILE A 80 -2.31 -2.43 -7.33
CA ILE A 80 -1.33 -2.48 -6.24
C ILE A 80 -0.98 -1.04 -5.87
N LEU A 81 -1.38 -0.67 -4.67
CA LEU A 81 -1.21 0.66 -4.10
C LEU A 81 -0.34 0.57 -2.84
N ASN A 82 0.55 1.52 -2.65
CA ASN A 82 1.30 1.70 -1.41
C ASN A 82 1.14 3.12 -0.87
N PHE A 83 0.85 3.22 0.43
CA PHE A 83 0.96 4.43 1.22
C PHE A 83 2.25 4.38 2.02
N ALA A 84 3.15 5.32 1.77
CA ALA A 84 4.49 5.34 2.37
C ALA A 84 4.53 5.86 3.81
N ASN A 85 3.47 6.56 4.24
CA ASN A 85 3.44 7.39 5.44
C ASN A 85 3.85 6.66 6.73
N PRO A 86 3.24 5.52 7.13
CA PRO A 86 3.57 4.90 8.42
C PRO A 86 5.04 4.49 8.52
N ASP A 87 5.63 4.02 7.42
CA ASP A 87 7.04 3.64 7.38
C ASP A 87 7.97 4.85 7.35
N MET A 88 7.79 5.74 6.38
CA MET A 88 8.71 6.87 6.17
C MET A 88 8.70 7.86 7.34
N VAL A 89 7.54 8.15 7.91
CA VAL A 89 7.42 8.99 9.11
C VAL A 89 7.86 8.22 10.36
N GLY A 90 7.60 6.92 10.41
CA GLY A 90 8.07 6.03 11.49
C GLY A 90 9.58 6.11 11.71
N HIS A 91 10.34 6.17 10.63
CA HIS A 91 11.81 6.32 10.67
C HIS A 91 12.30 7.64 11.30
N THR A 92 11.45 8.64 11.46
CA THR A 92 11.82 9.91 12.12
C THR A 92 11.81 9.80 13.65
N GLY A 93 11.06 8.86 14.22
CA GLY A 93 10.88 8.69 15.66
C GLY A 93 10.06 9.79 16.33
N VAL A 94 9.45 10.71 15.58
CA VAL A 94 8.60 11.80 16.08
C VAL A 94 7.18 11.28 16.29
N PHE A 95 6.82 10.97 17.53
CA PHE A 95 5.59 10.24 17.86
C PHE A 95 4.32 10.90 17.32
N GLU A 96 4.16 12.21 17.53
CA GLU A 96 2.98 12.96 17.06
C GLU A 96 2.86 12.95 15.54
N ALA A 97 3.98 12.98 14.83
CA ALA A 97 4.00 12.87 13.37
C ALA A 97 3.63 11.45 12.92
N ILE A 98 4.08 10.42 13.63
CA ILE A 98 3.72 9.02 13.36
C ILE A 98 2.22 8.82 13.53
N VAL A 99 1.62 9.34 14.61
CA VAL A 99 0.16 9.29 14.83
C VAL A 99 -0.57 9.94 13.65
N LYS A 100 -0.16 11.15 13.25
CA LYS A 100 -0.77 11.86 12.13
C LYS A 100 -0.61 11.11 10.81
N ALA A 101 0.53 10.47 10.57
CA ALA A 101 0.76 9.66 9.38
C ALA A 101 -0.19 8.45 9.30
N VAL A 102 -0.40 7.77 10.44
CA VAL A 102 -1.31 6.61 10.51
C VAL A 102 -2.76 7.05 10.33
N GLU A 103 -3.20 8.12 11.01
CA GLU A 103 -4.55 8.69 10.84
C GLU A 103 -4.83 9.10 9.40
N THR A 104 -3.85 9.74 8.74
CA THR A 104 -3.97 10.12 7.33
C THR A 104 -4.08 8.89 6.43
N THR A 105 -3.27 7.86 6.68
CA THR A 105 -3.33 6.61 5.91
C THR A 105 -4.68 5.92 6.09
N ASP A 106 -5.21 5.84 7.32
CA ASP A 106 -6.51 5.24 7.61
C ASP A 106 -7.64 5.94 6.85
N ASP A 107 -7.66 7.28 6.90
CA ASP A 107 -8.66 8.08 6.15
C ASP A 107 -8.55 7.90 4.63
N CYS A 108 -7.32 7.85 4.10
CA CYS A 108 -7.08 7.59 2.69
C CYS A 108 -7.52 6.18 2.27
N VAL A 109 -7.21 5.16 3.07
CA VAL A 109 -7.65 3.77 2.84
C VAL A 109 -9.18 3.70 2.82
N ARG A 110 -9.87 4.34 3.78
CA ARG A 110 -11.33 4.42 3.79
C ARG A 110 -11.88 4.96 2.48
N GLN A 111 -11.35 6.09 1.99
CA GLN A 111 -11.79 6.71 0.73
C GLN A 111 -11.56 5.80 -0.48
N VAL A 112 -10.41 5.10 -0.55
CA VAL A 112 -10.12 4.14 -1.62
C VAL A 112 -11.10 2.96 -1.58
N VAL A 113 -11.40 2.43 -0.38
CA VAL A 113 -12.36 1.33 -0.20
C VAL A 113 -13.77 1.77 -0.61
N GLU A 114 -14.21 2.98 -0.22
CA GLU A 114 -15.51 3.51 -0.63
C GLU A 114 -15.61 3.67 -2.16
N ALA A 115 -14.57 4.23 -2.80
CA ALA A 115 -14.55 4.44 -4.25
C ALA A 115 -14.57 3.12 -5.04
N GLY A 116 -13.74 2.15 -4.64
CA GLY A 116 -13.65 0.87 -5.34
C GLY A 116 -14.79 -0.09 -4.98
N GLY A 117 -15.24 -0.09 -3.72
CA GLY A 117 -16.39 -0.90 -3.28
C GLY A 117 -17.65 -0.57 -4.07
N ALA A 118 -17.89 0.70 -4.40
CA ALA A 118 -18.98 1.12 -5.26
C ALA A 118 -18.91 0.54 -6.70
N LYS A 119 -17.75 -0.04 -7.07
CA LYS A 119 -17.49 -0.69 -8.38
C LYS A 119 -17.27 -2.20 -8.26
N GLY A 120 -17.50 -2.78 -7.09
CA GLY A 120 -17.39 -4.21 -6.86
C GLY A 120 -15.94 -4.73 -6.69
N TYR A 121 -14.97 -3.85 -6.40
CA TYR A 121 -13.62 -4.29 -6.08
C TYR A 121 -13.59 -4.98 -4.73
N ALA A 122 -12.87 -6.10 -4.64
CA ALA A 122 -12.42 -6.67 -3.38
C ALA A 122 -11.11 -6.00 -2.93
N PHE A 123 -10.86 -5.96 -1.62
CA PHE A 123 -9.67 -5.33 -1.07
C PHE A 123 -8.88 -6.29 -0.18
N ILE A 124 -7.57 -6.26 -0.33
CA ILE A 124 -6.61 -6.88 0.57
C ILE A 124 -5.73 -5.75 1.11
N ILE A 125 -5.87 -5.46 2.40
CA ILE A 125 -5.14 -4.40 3.10
C ILE A 125 -4.13 -5.05 4.02
N ILE A 126 -2.85 -4.73 3.84
CA ILE A 126 -1.74 -5.37 4.55
C ILE A 126 -0.57 -4.39 4.68
N ALA A 127 0.30 -4.59 5.66
CA ALA A 127 1.64 -4.01 5.71
C ALA A 127 2.69 -5.06 5.30
N ASP A 128 3.80 -4.62 4.73
CA ASP A 128 4.94 -5.47 4.37
C ASP A 128 5.87 -5.75 5.57
N HIS A 129 5.86 -4.87 6.57
CA HIS A 129 6.55 -5.00 7.86
C HIS A 129 5.95 -4.03 8.88
N GLY A 130 6.32 -4.16 10.15
CA GLY A 130 6.01 -3.20 11.19
C GLY A 130 7.06 -2.06 11.25
N ASN A 131 6.62 -0.89 11.68
CA ASN A 131 7.44 0.28 12.00
C ASN A 131 6.68 1.18 12.99
N ALA A 132 5.62 1.85 12.55
CA ALA A 132 4.81 2.75 13.37
C ALA A 132 4.11 2.06 14.55
N ASP A 133 3.97 0.74 14.52
CA ASP A 133 3.42 -0.09 15.60
C ASP A 133 4.31 -0.11 16.86
N VAL A 134 5.61 0.19 16.71
CA VAL A 134 6.58 0.32 17.81
C VAL A 134 7.31 1.65 17.69
N ALA A 135 6.60 2.75 18.00
CA ALA A 135 7.18 4.09 17.91
C ALA A 135 8.18 4.42 19.05
N ARG A 136 8.17 3.65 20.13
CA ARG A 136 9.08 3.83 21.29
C ARG A 136 9.68 2.50 21.75
N ASN A 137 10.94 2.53 22.11
CA ASN A 137 11.64 1.44 22.76
C ASN A 137 11.18 1.29 24.22
N THR A 138 11.49 0.17 24.85
CA THR A 138 11.15 -0.11 26.26
C THR A 138 11.76 0.85 27.26
N ASP A 139 12.85 1.51 26.90
CA ASP A 139 13.52 2.56 27.71
C ASP A 139 12.91 3.97 27.47
N GLY A 140 11.86 4.08 26.62
CA GLY A 140 11.19 5.34 26.30
C GLY A 140 11.84 6.14 25.18
N THR A 141 12.97 5.71 24.63
CA THR A 141 13.61 6.37 23.48
C THR A 141 12.81 6.14 22.20
N PRO A 142 12.88 7.04 21.20
CA PRO A 142 12.26 6.81 19.90
C PRO A 142 12.79 5.54 19.25
N ASN A 143 11.89 4.73 18.69
CA ASN A 143 12.26 3.65 17.78
C ASN A 143 12.15 4.16 16.33
N THR A 144 13.20 3.98 15.54
CA THR A 144 13.27 4.39 14.14
C THR A 144 13.51 3.20 13.20
N ALA A 145 13.45 1.98 13.73
CA ALA A 145 13.70 0.75 13.00
C ALA A 145 12.40 -0.01 12.75
N HIS A 146 12.43 -0.90 11.76
CA HIS A 146 11.33 -1.84 11.54
C HIS A 146 11.15 -2.77 12.75
N SER A 147 9.91 -3.11 13.06
CA SER A 147 9.59 -4.13 14.04
C SER A 147 9.45 -5.50 13.37
N THR A 148 9.59 -6.55 14.18
CA THR A 148 9.33 -7.94 13.75
C THR A 148 7.95 -8.43 14.16
N ASN A 149 7.07 -7.53 14.59
CA ASN A 149 5.71 -7.87 14.95
C ASN A 149 4.94 -8.41 13.73
N PRO A 150 4.00 -9.33 13.94
CA PRO A 150 3.06 -9.71 12.89
C PRO A 150 2.27 -8.50 12.39
N VAL A 151 2.13 -8.39 11.07
CA VAL A 151 1.35 -7.34 10.44
C VAL A 151 -0.12 -7.76 10.31
N PRO A 152 -1.08 -6.81 10.40
CA PRO A 152 -2.48 -7.11 10.18
C PRO A 152 -2.75 -7.42 8.70
N LEU A 153 -3.74 -8.28 8.46
CA LEU A 153 -4.29 -8.56 7.14
C LEU A 153 -5.81 -8.42 7.20
N PHE A 154 -6.36 -7.55 6.37
CA PHE A 154 -7.79 -7.39 6.19
C PHE A 154 -8.18 -7.74 4.76
N VAL A 155 -9.27 -8.47 4.60
CA VAL A 155 -9.85 -8.75 3.29
C VAL A 155 -11.31 -8.34 3.30
N LEU A 156 -11.68 -7.47 2.37
CA LEU A 156 -13.04 -6.98 2.17
C LEU A 156 -13.53 -7.52 0.83
N THR A 157 -14.51 -8.41 0.89
CA THR A 157 -15.12 -9.05 -0.28
C THR A 157 -16.51 -9.54 0.07
N ASP A 158 -17.40 -9.66 -0.93
CA ASP A 158 -18.71 -10.28 -0.77
C ASP A 158 -18.62 -11.82 -0.69
N ASP A 159 -17.49 -12.40 -1.05
CA ASP A 159 -17.26 -13.83 -1.02
C ASP A 159 -16.98 -14.34 0.41
N ARG A 160 -17.43 -15.56 0.68
CA ARG A 160 -17.14 -16.24 1.95
C ARG A 160 -15.74 -16.83 1.92
N ILE A 161 -14.76 -16.09 2.38
CA ILE A 161 -13.38 -16.56 2.52
C ILE A 161 -13.04 -16.87 3.99
N ARG A 162 -12.11 -17.79 4.17
CA ARG A 162 -11.58 -18.13 5.50
C ARG A 162 -10.09 -17.80 5.56
N LEU A 163 -9.78 -16.75 6.29
CA LEU A 163 -8.39 -16.34 6.52
C LEU A 163 -7.70 -17.22 7.57
N ARG A 164 -6.39 -17.41 7.41
CA ARG A 164 -5.49 -18.06 8.36
C ARG A 164 -4.24 -17.21 8.51
N ASN A 165 -3.59 -17.30 9.68
CA ASN A 165 -2.27 -16.73 9.84
C ASN A 165 -1.30 -17.38 8.85
N GLY A 166 -0.41 -16.57 8.28
CA GLY A 166 0.54 -17.01 7.27
C GLY A 166 1.77 -16.11 7.21
N VAL A 167 2.44 -16.16 6.10
CA VAL A 167 3.61 -15.31 5.77
C VAL A 167 3.29 -14.47 4.54
N LEU A 168 4.03 -13.38 4.32
CA LEU A 168 3.80 -12.46 3.17
C LEU A 168 3.79 -13.18 1.81
N ALA A 169 4.54 -14.28 1.67
CA ALA A 169 4.60 -15.06 0.43
C ALA A 169 3.25 -15.64 -0.02
N VAL A 170 2.27 -15.80 0.90
CA VAL A 170 0.94 -16.33 0.53
C VAL A 170 -0.03 -15.27 0.00
N VAL A 171 0.34 -13.98 0.08
CA VAL A 171 -0.53 -12.88 -0.37
C VAL A 171 -0.76 -12.92 -1.88
N ALA A 172 0.28 -13.16 -2.67
CA ALA A 172 0.14 -13.21 -4.12
C ALA A 172 -0.75 -14.39 -4.61
N PRO A 173 -0.60 -15.63 -4.10
CA PRO A 173 -1.59 -16.68 -4.34
C PRO A 173 -3.01 -16.30 -3.93
N MET A 174 -3.19 -15.69 -2.76
CA MET A 174 -4.51 -15.27 -2.27
C MET A 174 -5.16 -14.23 -3.19
N ILE A 175 -4.38 -13.27 -3.73
CA ILE A 175 -4.89 -12.31 -4.72
C ILE A 175 -5.45 -13.06 -5.95
N LEU A 176 -4.71 -14.06 -6.45
CA LEU A 176 -5.14 -14.85 -7.61
C LEU A 176 -6.37 -15.73 -7.35
N GLU A 177 -6.63 -16.09 -6.10
CA GLU A 177 -7.84 -16.83 -5.71
C GLU A 177 -9.08 -15.92 -5.63
N VAL A 178 -8.89 -14.62 -5.34
CA VAL A 178 -9.96 -13.61 -5.26
C VAL A 178 -10.31 -13.04 -6.63
N MET A 179 -9.36 -13.02 -7.58
CA MET A 179 -9.57 -12.57 -8.96
C MET A 179 -10.35 -13.59 -9.81
#